data_254beb7192d10cf927052389493de19c
#
_entry.id   254beb7192d10cf927052389493de19c
#
_cell.length_a   1.000
_cell.length_b   1.000
_cell.length_c   1.000
_cell.angle_alpha   90.00
_cell.angle_beta   90.00
_cell.angle_gamma   90.00
#
_symmetry.space_group_name_H-M   'P 1'
#
loop_
_entity.id
_entity.type
_entity.pdbx_description
1 polymer ?
#
loop_
_entity_poly.entity_id
_entity_poly.type
_entity_poly.pdbx_seq_one_letter_code
_entity_poly.pdbx_strand_id
1 'polypeptide(L)'
;MCIRDRSMAPGETSADIRARVVRAREIQSRRFADTSGVHCNAQMTPRLIARWARPTAEAMQVLETTMTRFDMSARAYDRILKVARTIADLDPANTAADPAFPVSVLHMHEAVSYRNLDRSSWGLK
;
A
#
# COMPACT_ATOMS: atom_id res chain seq x y z
N MET A 1 -20.26 16.93 -0.28
CA MET A 1 -19.24 17.44 -1.19
C MET A 1 -19.22 18.96 -1.18
N CYS A 2 -18.08 19.54 -1.18
CA CYS A 2 -17.95 20.97 -1.06
C CYS A 2 -17.96 21.69 -2.39
N ILE A 3 -18.61 22.83 -2.39
CA ILE A 3 -18.61 23.71 -3.56
C ILE A 3 -17.19 24.14 -3.89
N ARG A 4 -16.36 24.31 -2.89
CA ARG A 4 -15.00 24.73 -3.11
C ARG A 4 -14.20 23.76 -3.98
N ASP A 5 -14.59 22.48 -4.01
CA ASP A 5 -13.93 21.51 -4.87
C ASP A 5 -14.08 21.86 -6.34
N ARG A 6 -15.15 22.56 -6.66
CA ARG A 6 -15.41 23.00 -8.03
C ARG A 6 -14.64 24.25 -8.39
N SER A 7 -14.34 25.07 -7.40
CA SER A 7 -13.65 26.33 -7.64
C SER A 7 -12.15 26.16 -7.63
N MET A 8 -11.65 25.05 -7.11
CA MET A 8 -10.23 24.74 -7.09
C MET A 8 -9.82 24.07 -8.39
N ALA A 9 -8.50 23.97 -8.59
CA ALA A 9 -8.01 23.17 -9.71
C ALA A 9 -8.63 21.79 -9.63
N PRO A 10 -9.05 21.23 -10.77
CA PRO A 10 -9.72 19.94 -10.75
C PRO A 10 -8.84 18.85 -10.19
N GLY A 11 -9.38 18.15 -9.19
CA GLY A 11 -8.77 16.94 -8.72
C GLY A 11 -9.12 15.80 -9.65
N GLU A 12 -8.80 14.61 -9.22
CA GLU A 12 -9.12 13.43 -10.01
C GLU A 12 -10.61 13.19 -10.02
N THR A 13 -11.12 12.74 -11.15
CA THR A 13 -12.52 12.34 -11.26
C THR A 13 -12.73 10.99 -10.62
N SER A 14 -13.99 10.67 -10.34
CA SER A 14 -14.35 9.32 -9.86
C SER A 14 -13.97 8.25 -10.88
N ALA A 15 -14.05 8.58 -12.16
CA ALA A 15 -13.67 7.65 -13.21
C ALA A 15 -12.18 7.35 -13.19
N ASP A 16 -11.36 8.35 -12.95
CA ASP A 16 -9.90 8.17 -12.87
C ASP A 16 -9.53 7.31 -11.67
N ILE A 17 -10.15 7.57 -10.53
CA ILE A 17 -9.91 6.80 -9.32
C ILE A 17 -10.33 5.35 -9.52
N ARG A 18 -11.50 5.15 -10.13
CA ARG A 18 -12.00 3.81 -10.40
C ARG A 18 -11.05 3.03 -11.32
N ALA A 19 -10.55 3.69 -12.35
CA ALA A 19 -9.63 3.04 -13.29
C ALA A 19 -8.38 2.55 -12.59
N ARG A 20 -7.82 3.34 -11.67
CA ARG A 20 -6.66 2.93 -10.90
C ARG A 20 -6.96 1.77 -9.97
N VAL A 21 -8.11 1.81 -9.32
CA VAL A 21 -8.52 0.73 -8.41
C VAL A 21 -8.73 -0.56 -9.18
N VAL A 22 -9.41 -0.49 -10.33
CA VAL A 22 -9.63 -1.67 -11.18
C VAL A 22 -8.31 -2.26 -11.63
N ARG A 23 -7.39 -1.41 -12.05
CA ARG A 23 -6.07 -1.86 -12.49
C ARG A 23 -5.30 -2.53 -11.35
N ALA A 24 -5.33 -1.94 -10.16
CA ALA A 24 -4.68 -2.55 -9.01
C ALA A 24 -5.28 -3.90 -8.66
N ARG A 25 -6.60 -4.03 -8.76
CA ARG A 25 -7.27 -5.31 -8.52
C ARG A 25 -6.90 -6.35 -9.56
N GLU A 26 -6.73 -5.96 -10.81
CA GLU A 26 -6.28 -6.87 -11.84
C GLU A 26 -4.87 -7.38 -11.56
N ILE A 27 -3.99 -6.49 -11.11
CA ILE A 27 -2.64 -6.88 -10.72
C ILE A 27 -2.69 -7.91 -9.59
N GLN A 28 -3.53 -7.67 -8.60
CA GLN A 28 -3.69 -8.59 -7.48
C GLN A 28 -4.30 -9.92 -7.91
N SER A 29 -5.24 -9.89 -8.83
CA SER A 29 -5.80 -11.13 -9.38
C SER A 29 -4.75 -11.98 -10.06
N ARG A 30 -3.85 -11.37 -10.80
CA ARG A 30 -2.73 -12.08 -11.43
C ARG A 30 -1.77 -12.63 -10.38
N ARG A 31 -1.49 -11.82 -9.36
CA ARG A 31 -0.57 -12.22 -8.29
C ARG A 31 -1.03 -13.48 -7.58
N PHE A 32 -2.31 -13.57 -7.34
CA PHE A 32 -2.87 -14.65 -6.54
C PHE A 32 -3.60 -15.70 -7.38
N ALA A 33 -3.41 -15.67 -8.71
CA ALA A 33 -4.09 -16.59 -9.60
C ALA A 33 -3.88 -18.06 -9.22
N ASP A 34 -2.68 -18.38 -8.71
CA ASP A 34 -2.33 -19.75 -8.35
C ASP A 34 -2.49 -20.00 -6.84
N THR A 35 -3.05 -19.04 -6.11
CA THR A 35 -3.17 -19.14 -4.66
C THR A 35 -4.63 -19.26 -4.27
N SER A 36 -5.01 -20.45 -3.83
CA SER A 36 -6.38 -20.72 -3.42
C SER A 36 -6.77 -19.92 -2.18
N GLY A 37 -7.95 -19.30 -2.23
CA GLY A 37 -8.48 -18.59 -1.07
C GLY A 37 -7.94 -17.18 -0.85
N VAL A 38 -7.04 -16.72 -1.71
CA VAL A 38 -6.49 -15.38 -1.59
C VAL A 38 -6.82 -14.59 -2.86
N HIS A 39 -7.46 -13.45 -2.70
CA HIS A 39 -7.94 -12.62 -3.81
C HIS A 39 -7.40 -11.21 -3.79
N CYS A 40 -6.85 -10.77 -2.67
CA CYS A 40 -6.33 -9.41 -2.54
C CYS A 40 -5.22 -9.36 -1.51
N ASN A 41 -4.51 -8.24 -1.48
CA ASN A 41 -3.35 -8.08 -0.60
C ASN A 41 -3.72 -8.21 0.88
N ALA A 42 -4.92 -7.78 1.26
CA ALA A 42 -5.33 -7.85 2.65
C ALA A 42 -5.39 -9.28 3.19
N GLN A 43 -5.54 -10.25 2.30
CA GLN A 43 -5.64 -11.67 2.67
C GLN A 43 -4.29 -12.38 2.69
N MET A 44 -3.21 -11.68 2.41
CA MET A 44 -1.88 -12.32 2.38
C MET A 44 -1.49 -12.87 3.73
N THR A 45 -1.01 -14.11 3.73
CA THR A 45 -0.39 -14.71 4.89
C THR A 45 1.05 -14.19 5.02
N PRO A 46 1.71 -14.38 6.17
CA PRO A 46 3.12 -13.97 6.30
C PRO A 46 4.01 -14.53 5.20
N ARG A 47 3.75 -15.74 4.75
CA ARG A 47 4.50 -16.35 3.65
C ARG A 47 4.32 -15.57 2.34
N LEU A 48 3.08 -15.19 2.05
CA LEU A 48 2.79 -14.43 0.84
C LEU A 48 3.35 -13.02 0.92
N ILE A 49 3.32 -12.41 2.09
CA ILE A 49 3.93 -11.10 2.33
C ILE A 49 5.43 -11.17 2.02
N ALA A 50 6.11 -12.20 2.50
CA ALA A 50 7.53 -12.37 2.25
C ALA A 50 7.83 -12.54 0.76
N ARG A 51 6.90 -13.13 0.03
CA ARG A 51 7.07 -13.37 -1.41
C ARG A 51 6.75 -12.14 -2.25
N TRP A 52 5.63 -11.48 -1.95
CA TRP A 52 5.07 -10.45 -2.83
C TRP A 52 5.25 -9.02 -2.34
N ALA A 53 5.36 -8.82 -1.03
CA ALA A 53 5.45 -7.50 -0.43
C ALA A 53 6.84 -7.20 0.10
N ARG A 54 7.85 -7.86 -0.44
CA ARG A 54 9.23 -7.65 -0.02
C ARG A 54 9.72 -6.29 -0.53
N PRO A 55 10.05 -5.37 0.37
CA PRO A 55 10.50 -4.04 -0.05
C PRO A 55 11.94 -4.05 -0.53
N THR A 56 12.32 -2.97 -1.22
CA THR A 56 13.74 -2.75 -1.53
C THR A 56 14.50 -2.58 -0.22
N ALA A 57 15.83 -2.69 -0.27
CA ALA A 57 16.66 -2.56 0.93
C ALA A 57 16.43 -1.21 1.61
N GLU A 58 16.33 -0.14 0.83
CA GLU A 58 16.09 1.20 1.36
C GLU A 58 14.72 1.30 2.01
N ALA A 59 13.71 0.74 1.38
CA ALA A 59 12.36 0.72 1.93
C ALA A 59 12.31 -0.08 3.22
N MET A 60 13.02 -1.18 3.29
CA MET A 60 13.09 -1.99 4.49
C MET A 60 13.73 -1.22 5.65
N GLN A 61 14.75 -0.42 5.36
CA GLN A 61 15.37 0.43 6.39
C GLN A 61 14.38 1.42 6.97
N VAL A 62 13.55 2.03 6.11
CA VAL A 62 12.52 2.96 6.57
C VAL A 62 11.54 2.24 7.49
N LEU A 63 11.13 1.05 7.11
CA LEU A 63 10.20 0.26 7.90
C LEU A 63 10.81 -0.12 9.25
N GLU A 64 12.03 -0.61 9.26
CA GLU A 64 12.70 -1.03 10.48
C GLU A 64 12.91 0.14 11.43
N THR A 65 13.30 1.30 10.90
CA THR A 65 13.45 2.51 11.71
C THR A 65 12.12 2.90 12.34
N THR A 66 11.05 2.85 11.56
CA THR A 66 9.72 3.19 12.06
C THR A 66 9.26 2.22 13.14
N MET A 67 9.50 0.93 12.94
CA MET A 67 9.12 -0.10 13.90
C MET A 67 9.82 0.12 15.23
N THR A 68 11.11 0.42 15.18
CA THR A 68 11.88 0.67 16.38
C THR A 68 11.45 1.95 17.09
N ARG A 69 11.26 3.01 16.30
CA ARG A 69 10.91 4.32 16.84
C ARG A 69 9.55 4.34 17.55
N PHE A 70 8.60 3.61 17.02
CA PHE A 70 7.23 3.61 17.55
C PHE A 70 6.88 2.33 18.29
N ASP A 71 7.86 1.46 18.49
CA ASP A 71 7.67 0.20 19.22
C ASP A 71 6.44 -0.57 18.71
N MET A 72 6.42 -0.80 17.42
CA MET A 72 5.28 -1.45 16.76
C MET A 72 5.35 -2.97 16.85
N SER A 73 4.17 -3.58 16.87
CA SER A 73 4.04 -5.04 16.94
C SER A 73 4.30 -5.69 15.56
N ALA A 74 4.46 -7.01 15.59
CA ALA A 74 4.59 -7.80 14.36
C ALA A 74 3.34 -7.65 13.47
N ARG A 75 2.17 -7.51 14.09
CA ARG A 75 0.93 -7.30 13.33
C ARG A 75 0.98 -5.98 12.56
N ALA A 76 1.49 -4.93 13.20
CA ALA A 76 1.65 -3.63 12.53
C ALA A 76 2.63 -3.73 11.37
N TYR A 77 3.71 -4.50 11.54
CA TYR A 77 4.68 -4.74 10.49
C TYR A 77 4.00 -5.34 9.25
N ASP A 78 3.24 -6.41 9.44
CA ASP A 78 2.55 -7.07 8.33
C ASP A 78 1.54 -6.14 7.65
N ARG A 79 0.82 -5.36 8.45
CA ARG A 79 -0.17 -4.41 7.90
C ARG A 79 0.48 -3.34 7.06
N ILE A 80 1.60 -2.80 7.51
CA ILE A 80 2.33 -1.78 6.75
C ILE A 80 2.80 -2.37 5.42
N LEU A 81 3.31 -3.60 5.42
CA LEU A 81 3.75 -4.24 4.20
C LEU A 81 2.60 -4.46 3.21
N LYS A 82 1.43 -4.85 3.70
CA LYS A 82 0.26 -5.01 2.84
C LYS A 82 -0.15 -3.68 2.21
N VAL A 83 -0.13 -2.61 2.99
CA VAL A 83 -0.47 -1.27 2.50
C VAL A 83 0.56 -0.81 1.48
N ALA A 84 1.85 -0.99 1.77
CA ALA A 84 2.91 -0.61 0.84
C ALA A 84 2.80 -1.37 -0.48
N ARG A 85 2.47 -2.65 -0.42
CA ARG A 85 2.26 -3.45 -1.64
C ARG A 85 1.10 -2.89 -2.45
N THR A 86 0.02 -2.50 -1.80
CA THR A 86 -1.14 -1.93 -2.46
C THR A 86 -0.81 -0.58 -3.10
N ILE A 87 -0.05 0.25 -2.40
CA ILE A 87 0.38 1.53 -2.94
C ILE A 87 1.23 1.32 -4.20
N ALA A 88 2.12 0.33 -4.17
CA ALA A 88 2.92 0.00 -5.33
C ALA A 88 2.06 -0.51 -6.49
N ASP A 89 0.99 -1.24 -6.20
CA ASP A 89 0.06 -1.69 -7.23
C ASP A 89 -0.67 -0.52 -7.88
N LEU A 90 -0.89 0.54 -7.12
CA LEU A 90 -1.56 1.74 -7.62
C LEU A 90 -0.61 2.70 -8.35
N ASP A 91 0.69 2.44 -8.31
CA ASP A 91 1.68 3.33 -8.89
C ASP A 91 1.58 3.33 -10.41
N PRO A 92 1.34 4.50 -11.03
CA PRO A 92 1.26 4.59 -12.49
C PRO A 92 2.56 4.23 -13.21
N ALA A 93 3.69 4.24 -12.48
CA ALA A 93 4.97 3.83 -13.06
C ALA A 93 4.99 2.34 -13.42
N ASN A 94 4.11 1.54 -12.82
CA ASN A 94 3.99 0.14 -13.15
C ASN A 94 3.15 -0.03 -14.42
N THR A 95 3.70 0.38 -15.55
CA THR A 95 2.98 0.37 -16.83
C THR A 95 2.69 -1.04 -17.33
N ALA A 96 3.51 -2.00 -16.93
CA ALA A 96 3.34 -3.40 -17.35
C ALA A 96 2.35 -4.18 -16.48
N ALA A 97 1.78 -3.53 -15.45
CA ALA A 97 0.90 -4.19 -14.48
C ALA A 97 1.57 -5.43 -13.88
N ASP A 98 2.84 -5.27 -13.53
CA ASP A 98 3.67 -6.35 -12.99
C ASP A 98 3.28 -6.65 -11.55
N PRO A 99 2.86 -7.89 -11.24
CA PRO A 99 2.54 -8.25 -9.85
C PRO A 99 3.73 -8.17 -8.90
N ALA A 100 4.95 -8.21 -9.44
CA ALA A 100 6.17 -8.14 -8.65
C ALA A 100 6.84 -6.76 -8.72
N PHE A 101 6.11 -5.73 -9.13
CA PHE A 101 6.64 -4.37 -9.21
C PHE A 101 7.23 -3.99 -7.84
N PRO A 102 8.46 -3.44 -7.80
CA PRO A 102 9.14 -3.22 -6.53
C PRO A 102 8.40 -2.28 -5.58
N VAL A 103 8.39 -2.64 -4.31
CA VAL A 103 7.90 -1.77 -3.25
C VAL A 103 9.06 -0.88 -2.86
N SER A 104 9.06 0.34 -3.37
CA SER A 104 10.16 1.28 -3.20
C SER A 104 10.04 2.08 -1.91
N VAL A 105 11.07 2.89 -1.65
CA VAL A 105 11.10 3.75 -0.48
C VAL A 105 9.94 4.73 -0.46
N LEU A 106 9.51 5.22 -1.62
CA LEU A 106 8.38 6.14 -1.70
C LEU A 106 7.08 5.47 -1.26
N HIS A 107 6.87 4.25 -1.72
CA HIS A 107 5.68 3.49 -1.30
C HIS A 107 5.70 3.24 0.20
N MET A 108 6.88 2.94 0.74
CA MET A 108 7.02 2.67 2.16
C MET A 108 6.78 3.92 2.99
N HIS A 109 7.30 5.07 2.56
CA HIS A 109 7.05 6.32 3.26
C HIS A 109 5.56 6.64 3.31
N GLU A 110 4.86 6.41 2.22
CA GLU A 110 3.43 6.65 2.18
C GLU A 110 2.68 5.71 3.13
N ALA A 111 3.03 4.44 3.11
CA ALA A 111 2.38 3.44 3.97
C ALA A 111 2.60 3.76 5.45
N VAL A 112 3.82 4.15 5.80
CA VAL A 112 4.16 4.52 7.18
C VAL A 112 3.44 5.79 7.60
N SER A 113 3.28 6.73 6.66
CA SER A 113 2.57 7.99 6.91
C SER A 113 1.12 7.73 7.31
N TYR A 114 0.45 6.84 6.63
CA TYR A 114 -0.93 6.48 6.98
C TYR A 114 -1.01 5.88 8.38
N ARG A 115 -0.03 5.04 8.72
CA ARG A 115 0.02 4.41 10.03
C ARG A 115 0.25 5.46 11.13
N ASN A 116 1.10 6.44 10.86
CA ASN A 116 1.37 7.51 11.81
C ASN A 116 0.15 8.38 12.06
N LEU A 117 -0.60 8.68 11.01
CA LEU A 117 -1.83 9.44 11.14
C LEU A 117 -2.83 8.70 12.01
N ASP A 118 -2.94 7.41 11.79
CA ASP A 118 -3.81 6.55 12.56
C ASP A 118 -3.41 6.57 14.03
N ARG A 119 -2.12 6.42 14.32
CA ARG A 119 -1.60 6.48 15.68
C ARG A 119 -1.84 7.83 16.33
N SER A 120 -1.61 8.91 15.60
CA SER A 120 -1.84 10.25 16.12
C SER A 120 -3.28 10.43 16.56
N SER A 121 -4.18 9.97 15.71
CA SER A 121 -5.60 10.07 15.99
C SER A 121 -5.97 9.32 17.27
N TRP A 122 -5.34 8.18 17.52
CA TRP A 122 -5.63 7.37 18.70
C TRP A 122 -4.81 7.78 19.90
N GLY A 123 -3.59 8.26 19.68
CA GLY A 123 -2.67 8.60 20.74
C GLY A 123 -3.06 9.83 21.52
N LEU A 124 -3.96 10.62 20.99
CA LEU A 124 -4.45 11.81 21.67
C LEU A 124 -5.33 11.50 22.87
N LYS A 125 -5.65 10.29 23.05
CA LYS A 125 -6.49 9.85 24.18
C LYS A 125 -5.70 9.51 25.45
#